data_ad62951666109e619d10e67fa3eb0093
#
_entry.id   ad62951666109e619d10e67fa3eb0093
#
_cell.length_a   1.000
_cell.length_b   1.000
_cell.length_c   1.000
_cell.angle_alpha   90.00
_cell.angle_beta   90.00
_cell.angle_gamma   90.00
#
_symmetry.space_group_name_H-M   'P 1'
#
loop_
_entity.id
_entity.type
_entity.pdbx_description
1 polymer ?
#
loop_
_entity_poly.entity_id
_entity_poly.type
_entity_poly.pdbx_seq_one_letter_code
_entity_poly.pdbx_strand_id
1 'polypeptide(L)'
;MSQTTGLGELEVLLLLGVLHLSEQGHEAYGSSIRNDVERRTARVMPRGSVYVTLDRLEDKGLLQSREGPSLAARGSRPKRFFTITPAGLKALKHSVSVLARMQRGLEKLLRTT
;
A
#
# COMPACT_ATOMS: atom_id res chain seq x y z
N MET A 1 -2.47 -21.82 -13.43
CA MET A 1 -2.37 -21.60 -12.67
C MET A 1 -2.44 -20.67 -12.16
N SER A 2 -2.67 -20.41 -11.74
CA SER A 2 -2.90 -19.46 -11.26
C SER A 2 -2.16 -18.90 -10.55
N GLN A 3 -2.01 -18.21 -10.43
CA GLN A 3 -1.42 -17.62 -9.81
C GLN A 3 -1.70 -17.29 -8.80
N THR A 4 -1.35 -17.39 -8.04
CA THR A 4 -1.67 -17.02 -7.02
C THR A 4 -1.48 -15.90 -6.76
N THR A 5 -2.02 -15.37 -6.30
CA THR A 5 -2.14 -14.14 -6.14
C THR A 5 -1.91 -13.67 -4.81
N GLY A 6 -1.24 -14.30 -4.01
CA GLY A 6 -0.93 -13.84 -2.69
C GLY A 6 -0.10 -12.58 -2.75
N LEU A 7 -0.43 -11.62 -1.92
CA LEU A 7 0.36 -10.41 -1.80
C LEU A 7 1.39 -10.58 -0.70
N GLY A 8 2.57 -10.04 -0.93
CA GLY A 8 3.58 -9.98 0.11
C GLY A 8 3.20 -8.98 1.18
N GLU A 9 3.85 -9.07 2.32
CA GLU A 9 3.52 -8.19 3.44
C GLU A 9 3.66 -6.72 3.07
N LEU A 10 4.75 -6.34 2.42
CA LEU A 10 4.96 -4.96 2.07
C LEU A 10 3.91 -4.48 1.07
N GLU A 11 3.52 -5.36 0.15
CA GLU A 11 2.45 -5.02 -0.79
C GLU A 11 1.14 -4.73 -0.06
N VAL A 12 0.80 -5.56 0.92
CA VAL A 12 -0.41 -5.34 1.71
C VAL A 12 -0.33 -4.03 2.48
N LEU A 13 0.80 -3.78 3.11
CA LEU A 13 0.97 -2.55 3.89
C LEU A 13 0.84 -1.30 3.02
N LEU A 14 1.42 -1.32 1.83
CA LEU A 14 1.35 -0.15 0.96
C LEU A 14 -0.05 0.05 0.39
N LEU A 15 -0.74 -1.03 0.03
CA LEU A 15 -2.12 -0.91 -0.41
C LEU A 15 -3.01 -0.36 0.70
N LEU A 16 -2.79 -0.82 1.93
CA LEU A 16 -3.54 -0.28 3.08
C LEU A 16 -3.21 1.19 3.31
N GLY A 17 -1.95 1.56 3.11
CA GLY A 17 -1.55 2.96 3.23
C GLY A 17 -2.24 3.85 2.22
N VAL A 18 -2.28 3.42 0.96
CA VAL A 18 -2.96 4.17 -0.08
C VAL A 18 -4.45 4.31 0.25
N LEU A 19 -5.07 3.22 0.65
CA LEU A 19 -6.49 3.24 0.98
C LEU A 19 -6.77 4.13 2.18
N HIS A 20 -5.94 4.04 3.20
CA HIS A 20 -6.12 4.85 4.41
C HIS A 20 -6.02 6.35 4.10
N LEU A 21 -4.98 6.74 3.35
CA LEU A 21 -4.83 8.13 2.98
C LEU A 21 -6.03 8.62 2.17
N SER A 22 -6.48 7.80 1.24
CA SER A 22 -7.63 8.14 0.41
C SER A 22 -8.88 8.36 1.25
N GLU A 23 -9.10 7.48 2.22
CA GLU A 23 -10.27 7.59 3.10
C GLU A 23 -10.20 8.82 4.00
N GLN A 24 -9.00 9.27 4.30
CA GLN A 24 -8.81 10.48 5.11
C GLN A 24 -8.85 11.74 4.28
N GLY A 25 -9.05 11.63 2.98
CA GLY A 25 -9.06 12.79 2.11
C GLY A 25 -7.68 13.33 1.80
N HIS A 26 -6.64 12.54 2.04
CA HIS A 26 -5.26 12.95 1.77
C HIS A 26 -4.77 12.33 0.47
N GLU A 27 -3.81 13.00 -0.14
CA GLU A 27 -3.23 12.47 -1.36
C GLU A 27 -2.20 11.41 -1.04
N ALA A 28 -2.17 10.35 -1.85
CA ALA A 28 -1.27 9.24 -1.65
C ALA A 28 -0.14 9.30 -2.67
N TYR A 29 1.03 9.67 -2.24
CA TYR A 29 2.23 9.65 -3.06
C TYR A 29 3.34 8.98 -2.26
N GLY A 30 4.45 8.69 -2.92
CA GLY A 30 5.49 7.86 -2.30
C GLY A 30 5.80 8.19 -0.86
N SER A 31 6.13 9.45 -0.57
CA SER A 31 6.51 9.80 0.79
C SER A 31 5.32 9.84 1.75
N SER A 32 4.13 10.24 1.32
CA SER A 32 2.99 10.22 2.23
C SER A 32 2.58 8.80 2.56
N ILE A 33 2.65 7.89 1.58
CA ILE A 33 2.35 6.47 1.82
C ILE A 33 3.37 5.89 2.79
N ARG A 34 4.65 6.15 2.54
CA ARG A 34 5.72 5.67 3.40
C ARG A 34 5.53 6.17 4.83
N ASN A 35 5.28 7.46 4.97
CA ASN A 35 5.09 8.06 6.30
C ASN A 35 3.88 7.48 7.02
N ASP A 36 2.80 7.24 6.30
CA ASP A 36 1.60 6.66 6.88
C ASP A 36 1.87 5.26 7.43
N VAL A 37 2.55 4.43 6.62
CA VAL A 37 2.86 3.07 7.05
C VAL A 37 3.83 3.07 8.22
N GLU A 38 4.89 3.90 8.15
CA GLU A 38 5.86 3.97 9.24
C GLU A 38 5.21 4.38 10.55
N ARG A 39 4.36 5.39 10.48
CA ARG A 39 3.70 5.88 11.69
C ARG A 39 2.77 4.84 12.30
N ARG A 40 2.04 4.13 11.46
CA ARG A 40 1.04 3.19 11.94
C ARG A 40 1.61 1.84 12.32
N THR A 41 2.81 1.49 11.86
CA THR A 41 3.42 0.20 12.19
C THR A 41 4.62 0.34 13.12
N ALA A 42 5.09 1.55 13.33
CA ALA A 42 6.32 1.82 14.07
C ALA A 42 7.53 1.12 13.43
N ARG A 43 7.49 0.94 12.10
CA ARG A 43 8.57 0.29 11.37
C ARG A 43 9.18 1.29 10.41
N VAL A 44 10.49 1.20 10.25
CA VAL A 44 11.19 2.00 9.25
C VAL A 44 11.03 1.34 7.90
N MET A 45 10.60 2.12 6.92
CA MET A 45 10.38 1.59 5.57
C MET A 45 11.45 2.19 4.66
N PRO A 46 12.40 1.39 4.16
CA PRO A 46 13.40 1.92 3.25
C PRO A 46 12.74 2.50 2.00
N ARG A 47 13.22 3.68 1.62
CA ARG A 47 12.60 4.40 0.50
C ARG A 47 12.62 3.57 -0.79
N GLY A 48 13.76 2.93 -1.08
CA GLY A 48 13.88 2.14 -2.29
C GLY A 48 12.88 1.00 -2.34
N SER A 49 12.69 0.32 -1.21
CA SER A 49 11.73 -0.78 -1.13
C SER A 49 10.31 -0.30 -1.39
N VAL A 50 9.98 0.87 -0.86
CA VAL A 50 8.65 1.44 -1.04
C VAL A 50 8.41 1.72 -2.52
N TYR A 51 9.35 2.40 -3.18
CA TYR A 51 9.13 2.78 -4.58
C TYR A 51 9.11 1.57 -5.51
N VAL A 52 10.01 0.60 -5.27
CA VAL A 52 10.01 -0.61 -6.07
C VAL A 52 8.69 -1.37 -5.92
N THR A 53 8.18 -1.42 -4.70
CA THR A 53 6.92 -2.13 -4.46
C THR A 53 5.73 -1.40 -5.05
N LEU A 54 5.71 -0.07 -4.96
CA LEU A 54 4.64 0.71 -5.61
C LEU A 54 4.64 0.48 -7.11
N ASP A 55 5.82 0.46 -7.74
CA ASP A 55 5.92 0.19 -9.17
C ASP A 55 5.40 -1.22 -9.50
N ARG A 56 5.75 -2.19 -8.66
CA ARG A 56 5.29 -3.56 -8.85
C ARG A 56 3.78 -3.66 -8.73
N LEU A 57 3.19 -2.95 -7.77
CA LEU A 57 1.75 -2.95 -7.61
C LEU A 57 1.06 -2.31 -8.81
N GLU A 58 1.65 -1.27 -9.35
CA GLU A 58 1.10 -0.64 -10.54
C GLU A 58 1.21 -1.58 -11.74
N ASP A 59 2.34 -2.25 -11.89
CA ASP A 59 2.53 -3.22 -12.97
C ASP A 59 1.53 -4.35 -12.91
N LYS A 60 1.13 -4.75 -11.70
CA LYS A 60 0.13 -5.79 -11.52
C LYS A 60 -1.30 -5.28 -11.71
N GLY A 61 -1.47 -3.99 -11.94
CA GLY A 61 -2.79 -3.40 -12.11
C GLY A 61 -3.54 -3.20 -10.80
N LEU A 62 -2.84 -3.25 -9.67
CA LEU A 62 -3.49 -3.09 -8.35
C LEU A 62 -3.48 -1.64 -7.88
N LEU A 63 -2.57 -0.85 -8.39
CA LEU A 63 -2.53 0.59 -8.19
C LEU A 63 -2.50 1.27 -9.55
N GLN A 64 -2.95 2.49 -9.57
CA GLN A 64 -2.92 3.32 -10.75
C GLN A 64 -2.31 4.65 -10.31
N SER A 65 -1.47 5.24 -11.14
CA SER A 65 -0.85 6.49 -10.75
C SER A 65 -1.08 7.55 -11.82
N ARG A 66 -1.00 8.79 -11.39
CA ARG A 66 -0.96 9.93 -12.28
C ARG A 66 0.06 10.90 -11.77
N GLU A 67 0.64 11.68 -12.67
CA GLU A 67 1.57 12.71 -12.26
C GLU A 67 0.79 13.95 -11.84
N GLY A 68 1.20 14.53 -10.73
CA GLY A 68 0.64 15.78 -10.29
C GLY A 68 1.41 16.95 -10.86
N PRO A 69 1.02 18.16 -10.48
CA PRO A 69 1.74 19.33 -10.95
C PRO A 69 3.21 19.28 -10.54
N SER A 70 4.04 19.69 -11.43
CA SER A 70 5.46 19.73 -11.18
C SER A 70 5.85 21.04 -10.54
N LEU A 71 6.79 20.98 -9.61
CA LEU A 71 7.41 22.19 -9.10
C LEU A 71 8.65 22.48 -9.95
N ALA A 72 8.45 22.56 -11.23
CA ALA A 72 9.53 22.65 -12.18
C ALA A 72 10.49 23.81 -11.90
N ALA A 73 9.97 24.89 -11.34
CA ALA A 73 10.79 26.03 -11.01
C ALA A 73 11.92 25.69 -10.06
N ARG A 74 11.77 24.60 -9.32
CA ARG A 74 12.79 24.14 -8.38
C ARG A 74 13.51 22.92 -8.86
N GLY A 75 13.25 22.49 -10.08
CA GLY A 75 13.86 21.30 -10.61
C GLY A 75 13.33 20.03 -9.99
N SER A 76 12.23 20.09 -9.27
CA SER A 76 11.65 18.93 -8.64
C SER A 76 10.94 18.06 -9.66
N ARG A 77 10.98 16.76 -9.43
CA ARG A 77 10.22 15.85 -10.26
C ARG A 77 8.74 15.95 -9.91
N PRO A 78 7.85 15.74 -10.88
CA PRO A 78 6.44 15.67 -10.57
C PRO A 78 6.19 14.53 -9.60
N LYS A 79 5.27 14.74 -8.69
CA LYS A 79 4.86 13.66 -7.79
C LYS A 79 3.91 12.74 -8.52
N ARG A 80 4.02 11.46 -8.23
CA ARG A 80 3.06 10.48 -8.71
C ARG A 80 2.06 10.21 -7.59
N PHE A 81 0.80 10.37 -7.91
CA PHE A 81 -0.28 10.13 -6.97
C PHE A 81 -0.93 8.81 -7.30
N PHE A 82 -1.12 8.00 -6.27
CA PHE A 82 -1.61 6.63 -6.43
C PHE A 82 -3.03 6.50 -5.95
N THR A 83 -3.80 5.67 -6.66
CA THR A 83 -5.12 5.27 -6.21
C THR A 83 -5.20 3.76 -6.34
N ILE A 84 -5.97 3.14 -5.45
CA ILE A 84 -6.15 1.70 -5.52
C ILE A 84 -7.20 1.41 -6.59
N THR A 85 -6.93 0.41 -7.43
CA THR A 85 -7.86 0.01 -8.47
C THR A 85 -8.89 -0.96 -7.90
N PRO A 86 -10.00 -1.22 -8.61
CA PRO A 86 -10.93 -2.26 -8.16
C PRO A 86 -10.24 -3.61 -7.98
N ALA A 87 -9.30 -3.95 -8.89
CA ALA A 87 -8.53 -5.19 -8.74
C ALA A 87 -7.66 -5.15 -7.49
N GLY A 88 -7.06 -3.98 -7.19
CA GLY A 88 -6.26 -3.83 -5.98
C GLY A 88 -7.08 -4.00 -4.72
N LEU A 89 -8.26 -3.41 -4.70
CA LEU A 89 -9.13 -3.55 -3.53
C LEU A 89 -9.56 -5.00 -3.34
N LYS A 90 -9.87 -5.69 -4.43
CA LYS A 90 -10.25 -7.10 -4.37
C LYS A 90 -9.11 -7.95 -3.85
N ALA A 91 -7.89 -7.73 -4.34
CA ALA A 91 -6.72 -8.48 -3.89
C ALA A 91 -6.45 -8.22 -2.42
N LEU A 92 -6.59 -6.97 -1.98
CA LEU A 92 -6.37 -6.61 -0.59
C LEU A 92 -7.40 -7.28 0.31
N LYS A 93 -8.67 -7.23 -0.07
CA LYS A 93 -9.73 -7.90 0.71
C LYS A 93 -9.46 -9.38 0.83
N HIS A 94 -8.99 -10.00 -0.25
CA HIS A 94 -8.68 -11.42 -0.24
C HIS A 94 -7.56 -11.72 0.76
N SER A 95 -6.48 -10.94 0.71
CA SER A 95 -5.34 -11.16 1.61
C SER A 95 -5.72 -10.99 3.06
N VAL A 96 -6.49 -9.94 3.37
CA VAL A 96 -6.95 -9.70 4.73
C VAL A 96 -7.85 -10.85 5.20
N SER A 97 -8.73 -11.31 4.33
CA SER A 97 -9.67 -12.39 4.65
C SER A 97 -8.94 -13.71 4.92
N VAL A 98 -7.92 -14.01 4.13
CA VAL A 98 -7.13 -15.24 4.32
C VAL A 98 -6.47 -15.21 5.69
N LEU A 99 -5.85 -14.09 6.04
CA LEU A 99 -5.21 -13.96 7.35
C LEU A 99 -6.22 -14.08 8.47
N ALA A 100 -7.37 -13.44 8.33
CA ALA A 100 -8.41 -13.51 9.37
C ALA A 100 -8.87 -14.94 9.57
N ARG A 101 -9.01 -15.71 8.49
CA ARG A 101 -9.42 -17.11 8.62
C ARG A 101 -8.38 -17.94 9.34
N MET A 102 -7.10 -17.69 9.08
CA MET A 102 -6.03 -18.42 9.76
C MET A 102 -5.93 -18.06 11.23
N GLN A 103 -6.32 -16.84 11.57
CA GLN A 103 -6.26 -16.37 12.95
C GLN A 103 -7.47 -16.82 13.78
N ARG A 104 -8.50 -17.35 13.13
CA ARG A 104 -9.73 -17.70 13.80
C ARG A 104 -9.48 -18.74 14.89
N GLY A 105 -9.96 -18.46 16.09
CA GLY A 105 -9.73 -19.33 17.23
C GLY A 105 -8.46 -19.03 17.99
N LEU A 106 -7.60 -18.16 17.44
CA LEU A 106 -6.32 -17.84 18.06
C LEU A 106 -6.24 -16.38 18.49
N GLU A 107 -7.35 -15.66 18.40
CA GLU A 107 -7.34 -14.22 18.59
C GLU A 107 -6.78 -13.80 19.94
N LYS A 108 -7.12 -14.54 21.00
CA LYS A 108 -6.61 -14.17 22.30
C LYS A 108 -5.09 -14.32 22.39
N LEU A 109 -4.57 -15.37 21.77
CA LEU A 109 -3.13 -15.61 21.79
C LEU A 109 -2.36 -14.59 20.98
N LEU A 110 -2.98 -14.11 19.90
CA LEU A 110 -2.33 -13.18 19.00
C LEU A 110 -2.47 -11.72 19.43
N ARG A 111 -3.41 -11.46 20.32
CA ARG A 111 -3.60 -10.10 20.82
C ARG A 111 -2.51 -9.83 21.82
N THR A 112 -1.55 -9.05 21.45
CA THR A 112 -0.46 -8.78 22.36
C THR A 112 -0.83 -7.73 23.33
N THR A 113 -0.18 -7.78 24.42
CA THR A 113 -0.37 -6.77 25.44
C THR A 113 0.79 -5.80 25.42
#